data_142e1e49a0be7a10d0f479a4ee23c39b
#
_entry.id   142e1e49a0be7a10d0f479a4ee23c39b
#
_cell.length_a   1.000
_cell.length_b   1.000
_cell.length_c   1.000
_cell.angle_alpha   90.00
_cell.angle_beta   90.00
_cell.angle_gamma   90.00
#
_symmetry.space_group_name_H-M   'P 1'
#
loop_
_entity.id
_entity.type
_entity.pdbx_description
1 polymer ?
#
loop_
_entity_poly.entity_id
_entity_poly.type
_entity_poly.pdbx_seq_one_letter_code
_entity_poly.pdbx_strand_id
1 'polypeptide(L)'
;MLIKIYTDGASVGNPGPGGWAAIILLENEKKELFGGEKHTTNNRMELTAAIKGLEYCNAQEGKQLSLKEIRIYTDSVYLKEGITSWINNWEKNNWKTADKKNVKNVDLWKKLKDLVKSKQIEWRWIKSHSGDTMNDLADKLAKEATPI
;
A
#
# COMPACT_ATOMS: atom_id res chain seq x y z
N MET A 1 11.14 16.50 7.71
CA MET A 1 9.68 16.49 7.63
C MET A 1 9.17 15.07 7.46
N LEU A 2 8.12 14.74 8.14
CA LEU A 2 7.51 13.41 8.07
C LEU A 2 6.33 13.44 7.10
N ILE A 3 6.32 12.51 6.14
CA ILE A 3 5.19 12.30 5.25
C ILE A 3 4.41 11.09 5.79
N LYS A 4 3.12 11.25 6.00
CA LYS A 4 2.26 10.17 6.45
C LYS A 4 1.38 9.71 5.30
N ILE A 5 1.32 8.40 5.07
CA ILE A 5 0.47 7.81 4.04
C ILE A 5 -0.48 6.82 4.71
N TYR A 6 -1.77 7.01 4.52
CA TYR A 6 -2.80 6.09 4.99
C TYR A 6 -3.34 5.34 3.79
N THR A 7 -3.28 4.02 3.83
CA THR A 7 -3.68 3.18 2.69
C THR A 7 -4.80 2.23 3.08
N ASP A 8 -5.65 1.92 2.13
CA ASP A 8 -6.67 0.89 2.29
C ASP A 8 -7.02 0.28 0.95
N GLY A 9 -7.47 -0.95 0.99
CA GLY A 9 -7.95 -1.67 -0.19
C GLY A 9 -9.11 -2.56 0.19
N ALA A 10 -10.01 -2.76 -0.75
CA ALA A 10 -11.19 -3.57 -0.51
C ALA A 10 -11.61 -4.26 -1.81
N SER A 11 -12.32 -5.39 -1.69
CA SER A 11 -12.93 -6.03 -2.86
C SER A 11 -14.27 -6.62 -2.46
N VAL A 12 -15.19 -6.65 -3.44
CA VAL A 12 -16.47 -7.32 -3.30
C VAL A 12 -16.29 -8.72 -3.87
N GLY A 13 -16.06 -9.69 -2.97
CA GLY A 13 -15.64 -11.02 -3.38
C GLY A 13 -14.13 -11.08 -3.57
N ASN A 14 -13.59 -12.28 -3.61
CA ASN A 14 -12.15 -12.55 -3.70
C ASN A 14 -11.90 -13.72 -4.66
N PRO A 15 -11.84 -13.49 -6.01
CA PRO A 15 -11.76 -12.20 -6.70
C PRO A 15 -13.12 -11.54 -6.97
N GLY A 16 -13.07 -10.25 -7.30
CA GLY A 16 -14.23 -9.47 -7.68
C GLY A 16 -13.85 -8.01 -7.88
N PRO A 17 -14.82 -7.11 -8.04
CA PRO A 17 -14.52 -5.69 -8.14
C PRO A 17 -13.89 -5.18 -6.85
N GLY A 18 -12.89 -4.32 -6.97
CA GLY A 18 -12.22 -3.78 -5.80
C GLY A 18 -11.75 -2.35 -6.02
N GLY A 19 -11.39 -1.70 -4.92
CA GLY A 19 -10.88 -0.34 -4.94
C GLY A 19 -9.75 -0.17 -3.95
N TRP A 20 -8.96 0.86 -4.17
CA TRP A 20 -7.84 1.22 -3.32
C TRP A 20 -7.84 2.72 -3.06
N ALA A 21 -7.23 3.13 -1.96
CA ALA A 21 -7.06 4.54 -1.65
C ALA A 21 -5.75 4.76 -0.90
N ALA A 22 -5.11 5.89 -1.16
CA ALA A 22 -3.94 6.35 -0.44
C ALA A 22 -4.13 7.82 -0.12
N ILE A 23 -4.05 8.16 1.17
CA ILE A 23 -4.15 9.55 1.61
C ILE A 23 -2.77 9.97 2.08
N ILE A 24 -2.23 11.00 1.45
CA ILE A 24 -0.88 11.46 1.71
C ILE A 24 -0.95 12.80 2.41
N LEU A 25 -0.43 12.84 3.64
CA LEU A 25 -0.37 14.06 4.43
C LEU A 25 1.03 14.65 4.32
N LEU A 26 1.11 15.75 3.63
CA LEU A 26 2.29 16.57 3.53
C LEU A 26 2.17 17.70 4.55
N GLU A 27 3.21 18.52 4.69
CA GLU A 27 3.26 19.53 5.75
C GLU A 27 2.03 20.44 5.79
N ASN A 28 1.60 20.97 4.65
CA ASN A 28 0.47 21.89 4.56
C ASN A 28 -0.57 21.43 3.53
N GLU A 29 -0.57 20.16 3.17
CA GLU A 29 -1.35 19.67 2.06
C GLU A 29 -1.79 18.24 2.30
N LYS A 30 -2.98 17.92 1.83
CA LYS A 30 -3.50 16.56 1.84
C LYS A 30 -3.80 16.15 0.40
N LYS A 31 -3.25 15.02 -0.02
CA LYS A 31 -3.50 14.47 -1.35
C LYS A 31 -4.25 13.15 -1.21
N GLU A 32 -5.37 13.02 -1.92
CA GLU A 32 -6.17 11.80 -1.95
C GLU A 32 -6.00 11.13 -3.30
N LEU A 33 -5.53 9.89 -3.29
CA LEU A 33 -5.43 9.05 -4.49
C LEU A 33 -6.36 7.87 -4.31
N PHE A 34 -7.04 7.48 -5.39
CA PHE A 34 -7.94 6.33 -5.34
C PHE A 34 -8.16 5.78 -6.74
N GLY A 35 -8.58 4.53 -6.81
CA GLY A 35 -8.89 3.88 -8.08
C GLY A 35 -9.53 2.53 -7.84
N GLY A 36 -10.00 1.90 -8.91
CA GLY A 36 -10.67 0.62 -8.82
C GLY A 36 -10.34 -0.29 -9.97
N GLU A 37 -10.63 -1.57 -9.79
CA GLU A 37 -10.44 -2.60 -10.80
C GLU A 37 -11.65 -3.52 -10.78
N LYS A 38 -12.06 -3.98 -11.97
CA LYS A 38 -13.25 -4.83 -12.09
C LYS A 38 -13.04 -6.24 -11.58
N HIS A 39 -11.80 -6.72 -11.59
CA HIS A 39 -11.47 -8.09 -11.18
C HIS A 39 -10.14 -8.10 -10.43
N THR A 40 -10.21 -8.17 -9.12
CA THR A 40 -9.04 -8.10 -8.26
C THR A 40 -9.31 -8.81 -6.94
N THR A 41 -8.41 -8.68 -5.98
CA THR A 41 -8.57 -9.23 -4.64
C THR A 41 -8.31 -8.15 -3.61
N ASN A 42 -8.76 -8.37 -2.39
CA ASN A 42 -8.50 -7.48 -1.28
C ASN A 42 -7.00 -7.23 -1.10
N ASN A 43 -6.19 -8.29 -1.10
CA ASN A 43 -4.74 -8.17 -0.92
C ASN A 43 -4.07 -7.38 -2.04
N ARG A 44 -4.50 -7.57 -3.30
CA ARG A 44 -3.96 -6.79 -4.41
C ARG A 44 -4.29 -5.30 -4.25
N MET A 45 -5.47 -4.97 -3.78
CA MET A 45 -5.86 -3.58 -3.58
C MET A 45 -5.07 -2.93 -2.43
N GLU A 46 -4.80 -3.69 -1.37
CA GLU A 46 -3.96 -3.20 -0.29
C GLU A 46 -2.54 -2.89 -0.78
N LEU A 47 -1.95 -3.79 -1.57
CA LEU A 47 -0.64 -3.56 -2.16
C LEU A 47 -0.65 -2.37 -3.12
N THR A 48 -1.67 -2.28 -3.96
CA THR A 48 -1.79 -1.20 -4.93
C THR A 48 -1.86 0.16 -4.25
N ALA A 49 -2.60 0.26 -3.15
CA ALA A 49 -2.69 1.51 -2.40
C ALA A 49 -1.32 1.99 -1.93
N ALA A 50 -0.52 1.08 -1.35
CA ALA A 50 0.82 1.41 -0.90
C ALA A 50 1.73 1.81 -2.06
N ILE A 51 1.64 1.08 -3.18
CA ILE A 51 2.43 1.37 -4.38
C ILE A 51 2.08 2.77 -4.92
N LYS A 52 0.81 3.08 -5.06
CA LYS A 52 0.37 4.37 -5.60
C LYS A 52 0.78 5.53 -4.71
N GLY A 53 0.69 5.36 -3.40
CA GLY A 53 1.14 6.37 -2.45
C GLY A 53 2.64 6.64 -2.58
N LEU A 54 3.44 5.60 -2.67
CA LEU A 54 4.90 5.73 -2.81
C LEU A 54 5.30 6.28 -4.17
N GLU A 55 4.59 5.89 -5.24
CA GLU A 55 4.84 6.45 -6.57
C GLU A 55 4.61 7.95 -6.58
N TYR A 56 3.56 8.41 -5.91
CA TYR A 56 3.30 9.84 -5.80
C TYR A 56 4.45 10.56 -5.09
N CYS A 57 4.94 10.00 -3.98
CA CYS A 57 6.05 10.59 -3.24
C CYS A 57 7.32 10.63 -4.10
N ASN A 58 7.60 9.56 -4.86
CA ASN A 58 8.77 9.54 -5.75
C ASN A 58 8.69 10.60 -6.83
N ALA A 59 7.50 10.82 -7.38
CA ALA A 59 7.30 11.86 -8.41
C ALA A 59 7.54 13.27 -7.85
N GLN A 60 7.44 13.46 -6.54
CA GLN A 60 7.67 14.73 -5.89
C GLN A 60 9.14 14.93 -5.44
N GLU A 61 10.01 13.94 -5.60
CA GLU A 61 11.40 14.01 -5.12
C GLU A 61 12.17 15.20 -5.68
N GLY A 62 11.94 15.58 -6.92
CA GLY A 62 12.55 16.77 -7.51
C GLY A 62 12.20 18.07 -6.80
N LYS A 63 11.27 18.02 -5.84
CA LYS A 63 10.84 19.16 -5.03
C LYS A 63 11.33 19.06 -3.59
N GLN A 64 12.49 18.45 -3.39
CA GLN A 64 13.15 18.32 -2.08
C GLN A 64 12.51 17.34 -1.12
N LEU A 65 11.81 16.34 -1.62
CA LEU A 65 11.23 15.30 -0.77
C LEU A 65 12.18 14.12 -0.52
N SER A 66 13.35 14.10 -1.15
CA SER A 66 14.31 12.99 -1.05
C SER A 66 14.84 12.75 0.36
N LEU A 67 14.81 13.75 1.22
CA LEU A 67 15.31 13.68 2.59
C LEU A 67 14.21 13.46 3.62
N LYS A 68 12.99 13.15 3.18
CA LYS A 68 11.85 13.03 4.08
C LYS A 68 11.72 11.61 4.61
N GLU A 69 11.25 11.50 5.84
CA GLU A 69 10.83 10.22 6.40
C GLU A 69 9.40 9.94 5.96
N ILE A 70 9.12 8.70 5.65
CA ILE A 70 7.78 8.28 5.24
C ILE A 70 7.26 7.28 6.25
N ARG A 71 6.04 7.49 6.71
CA ARG A 71 5.35 6.56 7.58
C ARG A 71 4.07 6.11 6.90
N ILE A 72 3.91 4.80 6.73
CA ILE A 72 2.74 4.23 6.09
C ILE A 72 1.87 3.54 7.13
N TYR A 73 0.61 3.95 7.19
CA TYR A 73 -0.39 3.35 8.08
C TYR A 73 -1.28 2.43 7.26
N THR A 74 -1.46 1.21 7.73
CA THR A 74 -2.31 0.22 7.06
C THR A 74 -3.02 -0.65 8.10
N ASP A 75 -4.23 -1.10 7.79
CA ASP A 75 -4.90 -2.11 8.60
C ASP A 75 -4.68 -3.52 8.02
N SER A 76 -3.92 -3.64 6.95
CA SER A 76 -3.63 -4.92 6.32
C SER A 76 -2.43 -5.60 6.98
N VAL A 77 -2.70 -6.71 7.67
CA VAL A 77 -1.64 -7.56 8.21
C VAL A 77 -0.81 -8.15 7.09
N TYR A 78 -1.46 -8.53 5.98
CA TYR A 78 -0.79 -9.10 4.81
C TYR A 78 0.27 -8.15 4.25
N LEU A 79 -0.08 -6.88 4.07
CA LEU A 79 0.87 -5.87 3.58
C LEU A 79 2.03 -5.66 4.55
N LYS A 80 1.71 -5.45 5.81
CA LYS A 80 2.73 -5.17 6.82
C LYS A 80 3.68 -6.34 6.99
N GLU A 81 3.17 -7.55 7.18
CA GLU A 81 4.01 -8.72 7.39
C GLU A 81 4.82 -9.07 6.14
N GLY A 82 4.23 -8.91 4.97
CA GLY A 82 4.93 -9.19 3.73
C GLY A 82 6.15 -8.31 3.53
N ILE A 83 5.97 -6.99 3.70
CA ILE A 83 7.06 -6.05 3.43
C ILE A 83 8.12 -6.05 4.55
N THR A 84 7.74 -6.34 5.78
CA THR A 84 8.67 -6.30 6.90
C THR A 84 9.32 -7.66 7.21
N SER A 85 8.68 -8.77 6.84
CA SER A 85 9.15 -10.10 7.22
C SER A 85 9.32 -11.06 6.06
N TRP A 86 8.32 -11.22 5.20
CA TRP A 86 8.31 -12.29 4.20
C TRP A 86 9.15 -12.02 2.96
N ILE A 87 9.22 -10.75 2.55
CA ILE A 87 9.77 -10.37 1.25
C ILE A 87 11.26 -10.73 1.11
N ASN A 88 12.01 -10.67 2.18
CA ASN A 88 13.43 -11.00 2.15
C ASN A 88 13.66 -12.48 1.85
N ASN A 89 12.83 -13.35 2.43
CA ASN A 89 12.91 -14.78 2.16
C ASN A 89 12.46 -15.10 0.74
N TRP A 90 11.42 -14.45 0.27
CA TRP A 90 10.95 -14.63 -1.10
C TRP A 90 12.05 -14.27 -2.10
N GLU A 91 12.71 -13.15 -1.88
CA GLU A 91 13.78 -12.71 -2.77
C GLU A 91 14.93 -13.70 -2.80
N LYS A 92 15.33 -14.23 -1.64
CA LYS A 92 16.40 -15.23 -1.55
C LYS A 92 16.03 -16.54 -2.25
N ASN A 93 14.75 -16.85 -2.32
CA ASN A 93 14.25 -18.09 -2.92
C ASN A 93 13.70 -17.88 -4.32
N ASN A 94 14.16 -16.86 -5.02
CA ASN A 94 13.75 -16.54 -6.40
C ASN A 94 12.23 -16.36 -6.54
N TRP A 95 11.60 -15.79 -5.49
CA TRP A 95 10.16 -15.53 -5.45
C TRP A 95 9.32 -16.79 -5.53
N LYS A 96 9.83 -17.85 -4.92
CA LYS A 96 9.13 -19.14 -4.79
C LYS A 96 8.81 -19.40 -3.33
N THR A 97 7.67 -20.07 -3.10
CA THR A 97 7.29 -20.53 -1.77
C THR A 97 8.09 -21.79 -1.40
N ALA A 98 7.92 -22.29 -0.17
CA ALA A 98 8.59 -23.50 0.28
C ALA A 98 8.28 -24.71 -0.60
N ASP A 99 7.06 -24.82 -1.15
CA ASP A 99 6.67 -25.89 -2.07
C ASP A 99 6.93 -25.54 -3.54
N LYS A 100 7.84 -24.61 -3.79
CA LYS A 100 8.35 -24.23 -5.11
C LYS A 100 7.30 -23.62 -6.04
N LYS A 101 6.21 -23.10 -5.50
CA LYS A 101 5.19 -22.36 -6.26
C LYS A 101 5.55 -20.89 -6.31
N ASN A 102 5.05 -20.18 -7.32
CA ASN A 102 5.25 -18.74 -7.39
C ASN A 102 4.56 -18.04 -6.21
N VAL A 103 5.23 -17.04 -5.64
CA VAL A 103 4.64 -16.19 -4.62
C VAL A 103 3.44 -15.47 -5.22
N LYS A 104 2.30 -15.48 -4.51
CA LYS A 104 1.11 -14.75 -4.96
C LYS A 104 1.40 -13.27 -5.01
N ASN A 105 0.83 -12.59 -6.01
CA ASN A 105 0.98 -11.13 -6.18
C ASN A 105 2.43 -10.69 -6.35
N VAL A 106 3.26 -11.57 -6.90
CA VAL A 106 4.70 -11.32 -7.05
C VAL A 106 4.97 -10.03 -7.84
N ASP A 107 4.15 -9.74 -8.84
CA ASP A 107 4.26 -8.52 -9.64
C ASP A 107 4.18 -7.27 -8.76
N LEU A 108 3.23 -7.22 -7.85
CA LEU A 108 3.04 -6.09 -6.94
C LEU A 108 4.11 -6.06 -5.86
N TRP A 109 4.49 -7.22 -5.30
CA TRP A 109 5.54 -7.28 -4.30
C TRP A 109 6.89 -6.79 -4.82
N LYS A 110 7.24 -7.19 -6.04
CA LYS A 110 8.49 -6.72 -6.66
C LYS A 110 8.48 -5.20 -6.86
N LYS A 111 7.37 -4.68 -7.33
CA LYS A 111 7.21 -3.25 -7.55
C LYS A 111 7.31 -2.48 -6.23
N LEU A 112 6.64 -2.98 -5.19
CA LEU A 112 6.70 -2.36 -3.88
C LEU A 112 8.12 -2.37 -3.31
N LYS A 113 8.83 -3.49 -3.45
CA LYS A 113 10.20 -3.59 -2.97
C LYS A 113 11.11 -2.56 -3.65
N ASP A 114 10.96 -2.37 -4.96
CA ASP A 114 11.75 -1.37 -5.66
C ASP A 114 11.44 0.04 -5.16
N LEU A 115 10.19 0.32 -4.86
CA LEU A 115 9.80 1.65 -4.38
C LEU A 115 10.31 1.97 -2.98
N VAL A 116 10.44 0.97 -2.12
CA VAL A 116 10.93 1.20 -0.75
C VAL A 116 12.46 1.17 -0.65
N LYS A 117 13.12 0.72 -1.70
CA LYS A 117 14.58 0.62 -1.76
C LYS A 117 15.19 2.01 -1.60
N SER A 118 16.20 2.14 -0.75
CA SER A 118 16.91 3.39 -0.46
C SER A 118 16.06 4.47 0.23
N LYS A 119 14.90 4.13 0.76
CA LYS A 119 14.06 5.05 1.50
C LYS A 119 13.90 4.60 2.95
N GLN A 120 13.75 5.56 3.84
CA GLN A 120 13.42 5.27 5.24
C GLN A 120 11.91 5.26 5.37
N ILE A 121 11.33 4.05 5.47
CA ILE A 121 9.89 3.89 5.58
C ILE A 121 9.57 3.14 6.87
N GLU A 122 8.72 3.75 7.69
CA GLU A 122 8.19 3.11 8.88
C GLU A 122 6.80 2.59 8.57
N TRP A 123 6.58 1.31 8.80
CA TRP A 123 5.28 0.66 8.56
C TRP A 123 4.56 0.53 9.88
N ARG A 124 3.35 1.10 9.95
CA ARG A 124 2.52 1.02 11.15
C ARG A 124 1.21 0.34 10.85
N TRP A 125 0.93 -0.70 11.61
CA TRP A 125 -0.37 -1.33 11.54
C TRP A 125 -1.33 -0.59 12.47
N ILE A 126 -2.54 -0.31 11.97
CA ILE A 126 -3.61 0.27 12.76
C ILE A 126 -4.83 -0.62 12.66
N LYS A 127 -5.58 -0.70 13.73
CA LYS A 127 -6.77 -1.54 13.76
C LYS A 127 -7.86 -0.90 12.91
N SER A 128 -8.49 -1.70 12.06
CA SER A 128 -9.61 -1.26 11.24
C SER A 128 -10.75 -0.76 12.12
N HIS A 129 -11.36 0.35 11.72
CA HIS A 129 -12.49 0.96 12.43
C HIS A 129 -12.20 1.30 13.90
N SER A 130 -10.97 1.72 14.18
CA SER A 130 -10.54 2.07 15.53
C SER A 130 -10.72 3.54 15.87
N GLY A 131 -11.39 4.30 14.99
CA GLY A 131 -11.62 5.73 15.20
C GLY A 131 -10.56 6.64 14.59
N ASP A 132 -9.60 6.09 13.87
CA ASP A 132 -8.62 6.90 13.15
C ASP A 132 -9.27 7.53 11.93
N THR A 133 -9.35 8.86 11.93
CA THR A 133 -10.07 9.63 10.90
C THR A 133 -9.52 9.39 9.49
N MET A 134 -8.20 9.35 9.36
CA MET A 134 -7.58 9.15 8.03
C MET A 134 -7.74 7.72 7.55
N ASN A 135 -7.66 6.75 8.46
CA ASN A 135 -7.90 5.36 8.09
C ASN A 135 -9.36 5.17 7.63
N ASP A 136 -10.30 5.78 8.33
CA ASP A 136 -11.72 5.72 7.97
C ASP A 136 -11.97 6.38 6.61
N LEU A 137 -11.29 7.48 6.33
CA LEU A 137 -11.40 8.16 5.03
C LEU A 137 -10.84 7.30 3.91
N ALA A 138 -9.69 6.64 4.14
CA ALA A 138 -9.11 5.74 3.14
C ALA A 138 -10.06 4.57 2.85
N ASP A 139 -10.68 4.00 3.88
CA ASP A 139 -11.67 2.93 3.72
C ASP A 139 -12.85 3.40 2.85
N LYS A 140 -13.38 4.57 3.16
CA LYS A 140 -14.49 5.15 2.40
C LYS A 140 -14.13 5.36 0.94
N LEU A 141 -12.96 5.96 0.66
CA LEU A 141 -12.53 6.22 -0.70
C LEU A 141 -12.31 4.93 -1.50
N ALA A 142 -11.72 3.91 -0.86
CA ALA A 142 -11.51 2.62 -1.51
C ALA A 142 -12.84 1.97 -1.90
N LYS A 143 -13.83 2.02 -1.01
CA LYS A 143 -15.16 1.48 -1.29
C LYS A 143 -15.88 2.25 -2.40
N GLU A 144 -15.79 3.58 -2.35
CA GLU A 144 -16.40 4.43 -3.38
C GLU A 144 -15.75 4.22 -4.76
N ALA A 145 -14.46 3.93 -4.81
CA ALA A 145 -13.72 3.71 -6.04
C ALA A 145 -13.97 2.33 -6.65
N THR A 146 -14.56 1.41 -5.89
CA THR A 146 -14.84 0.05 -6.38
C THR A 146 -15.88 0.09 -7.50
N PRO A 147 -15.58 -0.47 -8.69
CA PRO A 147 -16.55 -0.52 -9.80
C PRO A 147 -17.76 -1.35 -9.42
N ILE A 148 -18.91 -0.92 -9.84
CA ILE A 148 -20.19 -1.61 -9.56
C ILE A 148 -20.56 -2.45 -10.77
#